data_7f452afaff68112f1bef28736c70bbdf
#
_entry.id   7f452afaff68112f1bef28736c70bbdf
#
_cell.length_a   1.000
_cell.length_b   1.000
_cell.length_c   1.000
_cell.angle_alpha   90.00
_cell.angle_beta   90.00
_cell.angle_gamma   90.00
#
_symmetry.space_group_name_H-M   'P 1'
#
loop_
_entity.id
_entity.type
_entity.pdbx_description
1 polymer ?
#
loop_
_entity_poly.entity_id
_entity_poly.type
_entity_poly.pdbx_seq_one_letter_code
_entity_poly.pdbx_strand_id
1 'polypeptide(L)'
;MLGSRACLKWNIRDLRSLDYVIARTPRRKVAVQAGGNLGLFPKRLAEVFAAVYTFEPDKVLFSYLEHNAPEHNIIPVNAALGCSREPVSTACGRRDDSGRDVHEGLTYVSGSGDIPQVMLDDLNLQACDLIYLDIEGYELNALKGAEMTISKHRPILAVECNGNGRHYGSTKQELRAWLKARKYKAIKRIHGDDIYTPLPERT
;
A
#
# COMPACT_ATOMS: atom_id res chain seq x y z
N MET A 1 7.08 -22.16 -8.74
CA MET A 1 8.12 -21.79 -9.71
C MET A 1 8.26 -20.27 -9.65
N LEU A 2 9.45 -19.78 -9.31
CA LEU A 2 9.73 -18.37 -9.16
C LEU A 2 9.43 -17.62 -10.46
N GLY A 3 8.67 -16.53 -10.34
CA GLY A 3 8.41 -15.62 -11.44
C GLY A 3 9.68 -15.21 -12.19
N SER A 4 9.52 -14.84 -13.42
CA SER A 4 10.61 -14.51 -14.35
C SER A 4 11.62 -13.56 -13.71
N ARG A 5 12.90 -13.64 -14.14
CA ARG A 5 13.99 -12.71 -13.70
C ARG A 5 13.61 -11.22 -13.81
N ALA A 6 12.64 -10.88 -14.62
CA ALA A 6 12.08 -9.52 -14.74
C ALA A 6 11.30 -9.10 -13.50
N CYS A 7 10.43 -9.96 -12.98
CA CYS A 7 9.64 -9.70 -11.77
C CYS A 7 10.54 -9.50 -10.54
N LEU A 8 11.58 -10.32 -10.41
CA LEU A 8 12.56 -10.20 -9.32
C LEU A 8 13.36 -8.87 -9.39
N LYS A 9 13.68 -8.39 -10.60
CA LYS A 9 14.41 -7.12 -10.78
C LYS A 9 13.56 -5.90 -10.41
N TRP A 10 12.25 -5.93 -10.68
CA TRP A 10 11.32 -4.87 -10.29
C TRP A 10 11.23 -4.78 -8.76
N ASN A 11 10.97 -5.88 -8.10
CA ASN A 11 10.85 -5.95 -6.63
C ASN A 11 12.11 -5.45 -5.89
N ILE A 12 13.32 -5.72 -6.38
CA ILE A 12 14.56 -5.23 -5.76
C ILE A 12 14.73 -3.70 -5.91
N ARG A 13 14.25 -3.10 -7.01
CA ARG A 13 14.29 -1.63 -7.18
C ARG A 13 13.40 -0.93 -6.18
N ASP A 14 12.23 -1.52 -5.90
CA ASP A 14 11.22 -0.94 -5.03
C ASP A 14 11.64 -1.02 -3.54
N LEU A 15 12.46 -2.00 -3.16
CA LEU A 15 13.07 -2.07 -1.82
C LEU A 15 13.88 -0.83 -1.44
N ARG A 16 14.42 -0.06 -2.40
CA ARG A 16 15.13 1.20 -2.11
C ARG A 16 14.19 2.27 -1.55
N SER A 17 12.96 2.33 -2.04
CA SER A 17 11.93 3.20 -1.49
C SER A 17 11.59 2.79 -0.07
N LEU A 18 11.39 1.50 0.14
CA LEU A 18 11.09 0.91 1.45
C LEU A 18 12.22 1.16 2.46
N ASP A 19 13.48 0.90 2.10
CA ASP A 19 14.64 1.15 2.98
C ASP A 19 14.78 2.64 3.34
N TYR A 20 14.51 3.54 2.39
CA TYR A 20 14.51 4.97 2.65
C TYR A 20 13.45 5.37 3.67
N VAL A 21 12.25 4.81 3.56
CA VAL A 21 11.12 5.07 4.47
C VAL A 21 11.39 4.48 5.85
N ILE A 22 11.88 3.24 5.93
CA ILE A 22 12.28 2.59 7.19
C ILE A 22 13.30 3.45 7.94
N ALA A 23 14.33 3.96 7.24
CA ALA A 23 15.36 4.80 7.85
C ALA A 23 14.81 6.12 8.43
N ARG A 24 13.64 6.58 7.99
CA ARG A 24 12.98 7.81 8.44
C ARG A 24 11.84 7.59 9.40
N THR A 25 11.46 6.36 9.65
CA THR A 25 10.43 6.02 10.62
C THR A 25 11.09 5.82 12.00
N PRO A 26 10.94 6.80 12.92
CA PRO A 26 11.68 6.78 14.18
C PRO A 26 11.14 5.74 15.17
N ARG A 27 9.84 5.47 15.12
CA ARG A 27 9.19 4.42 15.90
C ARG A 27 8.90 3.24 14.99
N ARG A 28 8.95 2.02 15.53
CA ARG A 28 8.82 0.79 14.74
C ARG A 28 7.91 -0.22 15.42
N LYS A 29 6.78 0.28 15.94
CA LYS A 29 5.76 -0.57 16.56
C LYS A 29 4.91 -1.26 15.50
N VAL A 30 4.24 -0.49 14.65
CA VAL A 30 3.32 -1.01 13.65
C VAL A 30 3.59 -0.37 12.29
N ALA A 31 3.77 -1.22 11.29
CA ALA A 31 3.70 -0.86 9.89
C ALA A 31 2.40 -1.42 9.26
N VAL A 32 1.81 -0.66 8.38
CA VAL A 32 0.71 -1.08 7.51
C VAL A 32 1.21 -1.02 6.07
N GLN A 33 1.02 -2.10 5.33
CA GLN A 33 1.41 -2.20 3.93
C GLN A 33 0.21 -2.74 3.14
N ALA A 34 -0.12 -2.14 2.00
CA ALA A 34 -1.12 -2.66 1.08
C ALA A 34 -0.52 -2.83 -0.32
N GLY A 35 -0.92 -3.92 -1.00
CA GLY A 35 -0.27 -4.50 -2.15
C GLY A 35 0.76 -5.55 -1.69
N GLY A 36 0.30 -6.53 -0.88
CA GLY A 36 1.16 -7.56 -0.28
C GLY A 36 1.88 -8.43 -1.30
N ASN A 37 1.22 -8.63 -2.45
CA ASN A 37 1.74 -9.37 -3.60
C ASN A 37 2.41 -10.69 -3.16
N LEU A 38 3.65 -10.96 -3.53
CA LEU A 38 4.40 -12.16 -3.19
C LEU A 38 5.05 -12.14 -1.79
N GLY A 39 4.81 -11.12 -0.96
CA GLY A 39 5.30 -11.05 0.41
C GLY A 39 6.67 -10.40 0.62
N LEU A 40 7.30 -9.84 -0.42
CA LEU A 40 8.64 -9.26 -0.30
C LEU A 40 8.68 -8.04 0.63
N PHE A 41 7.72 -7.14 0.49
CA PHE A 41 7.64 -5.91 1.29
C PHE A 41 7.30 -6.19 2.77
N PRO A 42 6.23 -6.94 3.08
CA PRO A 42 5.94 -7.26 4.48
C PRO A 42 7.07 -8.02 5.16
N LYS A 43 7.75 -8.93 4.45
CA LYS A 43 8.93 -9.63 4.98
C LYS A 43 10.04 -8.67 5.36
N ARG A 44 10.37 -7.71 4.49
CA ARG A 44 11.40 -6.69 4.79
C ARG A 44 11.00 -5.79 5.95
N LEU A 45 9.71 -5.42 6.06
CA LEU A 45 9.19 -4.66 7.19
C LEU A 45 9.24 -5.43 8.50
N ALA A 46 8.96 -6.73 8.47
CA ALA A 46 8.97 -7.59 9.65
C ALA A 46 10.35 -7.70 10.33
N GLU A 47 11.43 -7.47 9.58
CA GLU A 47 12.79 -7.43 10.16
C GLU A 47 12.99 -6.26 11.15
N VAL A 48 12.15 -5.21 11.07
CA VAL A 48 12.39 -3.96 11.82
C VAL A 48 11.17 -3.46 12.60
N PHE A 49 9.95 -3.88 12.26
CA PHE A 49 8.74 -3.51 12.98
C PHE A 49 8.27 -4.61 13.92
N ALA A 50 7.67 -4.24 15.03
CA ALA A 50 7.12 -5.21 15.98
C ALA A 50 5.86 -5.92 15.43
N ALA A 51 5.08 -5.26 14.57
CA ALA A 51 3.97 -5.86 13.86
C ALA A 51 3.81 -5.23 12.46
N VAL A 52 3.44 -6.04 11.48
CA VAL A 52 3.21 -5.63 10.09
C VAL A 52 1.85 -6.14 9.64
N TYR A 53 0.90 -5.25 9.43
CA TYR A 53 -0.36 -5.57 8.77
C TYR A 53 -0.15 -5.44 7.26
N THR A 54 -0.44 -6.51 6.51
CA THR A 54 -0.30 -6.50 5.05
C THR A 54 -1.58 -6.96 4.37
N PHE A 55 -2.00 -6.23 3.35
CA PHE A 55 -3.26 -6.44 2.64
C PHE A 55 -2.99 -6.87 1.20
N GLU A 56 -3.60 -7.99 0.82
CA GLU A 56 -3.56 -8.51 -0.56
C GLU A 56 -4.95 -9.06 -0.91
N PRO A 57 -5.67 -8.42 -1.84
CA PRO A 57 -7.02 -8.85 -2.21
C PRO A 57 -7.05 -10.11 -3.08
N ASP A 58 -6.06 -10.33 -3.93
CA ASP A 58 -6.02 -11.51 -4.81
C ASP A 58 -5.69 -12.77 -4.00
N LYS A 59 -6.59 -13.77 -4.04
CA LYS A 59 -6.45 -15.01 -3.25
C LYS A 59 -5.20 -15.82 -3.63
N VAL A 60 -4.79 -15.79 -4.89
CA VAL A 60 -3.61 -16.53 -5.35
C VAL A 60 -2.34 -15.85 -4.86
N LEU A 61 -2.24 -14.52 -5.04
CA LEU A 61 -1.13 -13.72 -4.52
C LEU A 61 -1.07 -13.82 -2.99
N PHE A 62 -2.21 -13.74 -2.33
CA PHE A 62 -2.30 -13.90 -0.87
C PHE A 62 -1.74 -15.24 -0.39
N SER A 63 -2.05 -16.34 -1.08
CA SER A 63 -1.48 -17.65 -0.73
C SER A 63 0.05 -17.70 -0.89
N TYR A 64 0.59 -17.00 -1.87
CA TYR A 64 2.05 -16.86 -2.02
C TYR A 64 2.65 -15.97 -0.94
N LEU A 65 1.96 -14.89 -0.57
CA LEU A 65 2.37 -14.01 0.52
C LEU A 65 2.52 -14.79 1.83
N GLU A 66 1.49 -15.56 2.22
CA GLU A 66 1.53 -16.38 3.45
C GLU A 66 2.67 -17.40 3.43
N HIS A 67 2.95 -17.99 2.27
CA HIS A 67 4.04 -18.96 2.13
C HIS A 67 5.42 -18.29 2.19
N ASN A 68 5.59 -17.15 1.53
CA ASN A 68 6.88 -16.49 1.37
C ASN A 68 7.28 -15.61 2.57
N ALA A 69 6.31 -15.15 3.34
CA ALA A 69 6.48 -14.25 4.48
C ALA A 69 5.80 -14.82 5.75
N PRO A 70 6.32 -15.96 6.28
CA PRO A 70 5.74 -16.66 7.41
C PRO A 70 6.16 -16.07 8.77
N GLU A 71 6.75 -14.89 8.81
CA GLU A 71 7.23 -14.26 10.03
C GLU A 71 6.06 -13.99 10.99
N HIS A 72 6.22 -14.39 12.26
CA HIS A 72 5.15 -14.38 13.28
C HIS A 72 4.59 -12.99 13.60
N ASN A 73 5.30 -11.93 13.26
CA ASN A 73 4.89 -10.55 13.43
C ASN A 73 4.24 -9.93 12.15
N ILE A 74 4.03 -10.74 11.11
CA ILE A 74 3.22 -10.36 9.96
C ILE A 74 1.78 -10.80 10.20
N ILE A 75 0.84 -9.88 9.99
CA ILE A 75 -0.60 -10.11 10.05
C ILE A 75 -1.14 -9.94 8.62
N PRO A 76 -1.23 -11.03 7.84
CA PRO A 76 -1.74 -10.96 6.48
C PRO A 76 -3.26 -10.89 6.49
N VAL A 77 -3.82 -10.08 5.60
CA VAL A 77 -5.26 -9.86 5.45
C VAL A 77 -5.65 -10.04 3.98
N ASN A 78 -6.46 -11.03 3.68
CA ASN A 78 -6.98 -11.24 2.31
C ASN A 78 -8.17 -10.31 2.07
N ALA A 79 -7.89 -9.04 1.83
CA ALA A 79 -8.87 -7.99 1.57
C ALA A 79 -8.21 -6.82 0.81
N ALA A 80 -9.02 -6.04 0.12
CA ALA A 80 -8.62 -4.72 -0.36
C ALA A 80 -8.64 -3.71 0.79
N LEU A 81 -7.67 -2.82 0.84
CA LEU A 81 -7.71 -1.67 1.75
C LEU A 81 -8.37 -0.49 1.03
N GLY A 82 -9.44 0.06 1.60
CA GLY A 82 -10.21 1.12 0.96
C GLY A 82 -10.99 2.00 1.93
N CYS A 83 -11.99 2.73 1.44
CA CYS A 83 -12.77 3.70 2.22
C CYS A 83 -14.21 3.26 2.52
N SER A 84 -14.57 2.02 2.23
CA SER A 84 -15.89 1.44 2.53
C SER A 84 -15.75 -0.02 2.92
N ARG A 85 -16.87 -0.65 3.30
CA ARG A 85 -16.95 -2.09 3.56
C ARG A 85 -17.62 -2.85 2.42
N GLU A 86 -17.98 -2.15 1.34
CA GLU A 86 -18.58 -2.77 0.17
C GLU A 86 -17.55 -3.68 -0.52
N PRO A 87 -17.89 -4.94 -0.77
CA PRO A 87 -16.98 -5.85 -1.45
C PRO A 87 -16.63 -5.38 -2.85
N VAL A 88 -15.40 -5.68 -3.25
CA VAL A 88 -14.84 -5.30 -4.55
C VAL A 88 -14.47 -6.53 -5.37
N SER A 89 -14.24 -6.35 -6.65
CA SER A 89 -13.54 -7.30 -7.50
C SER A 89 -12.12 -6.81 -7.81
N THR A 90 -11.27 -7.71 -8.26
CA THR A 90 -9.96 -7.37 -8.80
C THR A 90 -9.86 -7.84 -10.24
N ALA A 91 -9.03 -7.17 -11.01
CA ALA A 91 -8.64 -7.58 -12.35
C ALA A 91 -7.12 -7.55 -12.47
N CYS A 92 -6.58 -8.46 -13.29
CA CYS A 92 -5.16 -8.51 -13.60
C CYS A 92 -4.92 -7.93 -14.99
N GLY A 93 -3.80 -7.22 -15.13
CA GLY A 93 -3.31 -6.76 -16.42
C GLY A 93 -3.82 -5.38 -16.82
N ARG A 94 -2.94 -4.62 -17.49
CA ARG A 94 -3.32 -3.47 -18.33
C ARG A 94 -3.46 -3.98 -19.75
N ARG A 95 -4.55 -3.63 -20.38
CA ARG A 95 -4.63 -3.68 -21.85
C ARG A 95 -4.08 -2.37 -22.40
N ASP A 96 -3.14 -2.45 -23.33
CA ASP A 96 -2.76 -1.29 -24.14
C ASP A 96 -3.91 -0.90 -25.08
N ASP A 97 -3.79 0.24 -25.75
CA ASP A 97 -4.78 0.73 -26.73
C ASP A 97 -5.03 -0.25 -27.89
N SER A 98 -4.19 -1.28 -28.03
CA SER A 98 -4.33 -2.38 -29.01
C SER A 98 -5.00 -3.65 -28.43
N GLY A 99 -5.36 -3.64 -27.14
CA GLY A 99 -6.01 -4.75 -26.46
C GLY A 99 -5.07 -5.86 -26.00
N ARG A 100 -3.73 -5.65 -26.00
CA ARG A 100 -2.76 -6.58 -25.47
C ARG A 100 -2.59 -6.39 -23.97
N ASP A 101 -2.51 -7.48 -23.22
CA ASP A 101 -2.13 -7.45 -21.82
C ASP A 101 -0.65 -7.02 -21.70
N VAL A 102 -0.41 -5.83 -21.19
CA VAL A 102 0.91 -5.17 -21.22
C VAL A 102 1.76 -5.53 -20.00
N HIS A 103 1.16 -5.98 -18.92
CA HIS A 103 1.88 -6.40 -17.71
C HIS A 103 1.20 -7.58 -17.02
N GLU A 104 1.84 -8.73 -17.09
CA GLU A 104 1.55 -9.85 -16.20
C GLU A 104 1.94 -9.44 -14.76
N GLY A 105 0.97 -9.46 -13.85
CA GLY A 105 1.22 -9.33 -12.41
C GLY A 105 0.70 -8.08 -11.71
N LEU A 106 0.09 -7.12 -12.42
CA LEU A 106 -0.58 -5.98 -11.78
C LEU A 106 -2.03 -6.35 -11.46
N THR A 107 -2.35 -6.44 -10.18
CA THR A 107 -3.72 -6.64 -9.69
C THR A 107 -4.25 -5.32 -9.17
N TYR A 108 -5.43 -4.90 -9.66
CA TYR A 108 -6.07 -3.66 -9.25
C TYR A 108 -7.56 -3.89 -8.94
N VAL A 109 -8.15 -3.05 -8.10
CA VAL A 109 -9.59 -3.07 -7.80
C VAL A 109 -10.38 -2.72 -9.06
N SER A 110 -11.42 -3.48 -9.40
CA SER A 110 -12.18 -3.33 -10.66
C SER A 110 -13.70 -3.28 -10.46
N GLY A 111 -14.18 -2.59 -9.44
CA GLY A 111 -15.61 -2.41 -9.18
C GLY A 111 -16.16 -3.36 -8.11
N SER A 112 -17.48 -3.61 -8.12
CA SER A 112 -18.14 -4.48 -7.14
C SER A 112 -17.85 -5.96 -7.39
N GLY A 113 -17.73 -6.74 -6.30
CA GLY A 113 -17.41 -8.17 -6.38
C GLY A 113 -17.62 -8.89 -5.06
N ASP A 114 -16.82 -9.92 -4.83
CA ASP A 114 -16.90 -10.81 -3.65
C ASP A 114 -15.66 -10.74 -2.75
N ILE A 115 -14.67 -9.90 -3.10
CA ILE A 115 -13.46 -9.70 -2.31
C ILE A 115 -13.77 -8.70 -1.17
N PRO A 116 -13.51 -9.06 0.08
CA PRO A 116 -13.71 -8.14 1.20
C PRO A 116 -12.91 -6.86 1.01
N GLN A 117 -13.54 -5.72 1.32
CA GLN A 117 -12.86 -4.44 1.47
C GLN A 117 -12.95 -4.01 2.92
N VAL A 118 -11.85 -3.51 3.47
CA VAL A 118 -11.77 -3.06 4.84
C VAL A 118 -11.21 -1.63 4.90
N MET A 119 -11.64 -0.89 5.91
CA MET A 119 -11.04 0.40 6.25
C MET A 119 -9.97 0.18 7.33
N LEU A 120 -8.84 0.85 7.21
CA LEU A 120 -7.79 0.73 8.23
C LEU A 120 -8.28 1.20 9.61
N ASP A 121 -9.17 2.18 9.62
CA ASP A 121 -9.75 2.73 10.86
C ASP A 121 -10.57 1.69 11.65
N ASP A 122 -11.13 0.67 10.97
CA ASP A 122 -11.87 -0.41 11.62
C ASP A 122 -11.00 -1.32 12.48
N LEU A 123 -9.70 -1.39 12.19
CA LEU A 123 -8.76 -2.19 12.98
C LEU A 123 -8.43 -1.56 14.34
N ASN A 124 -8.79 -0.30 14.55
CA ASN A 124 -8.57 0.43 15.81
C ASN A 124 -7.15 0.25 16.38
N LEU A 125 -6.15 0.42 15.51
CA LEU A 125 -4.73 0.20 15.84
C LEU A 125 -4.29 1.04 17.04
N GLN A 126 -3.50 0.43 17.94
CA GLN A 126 -2.93 1.13 19.11
C GLN A 126 -1.65 1.91 18.75
N ALA A 127 -1.06 1.62 17.61
CA ALA A 127 0.07 2.34 17.02
C ALA A 127 -0.01 2.22 15.50
N CYS A 128 0.53 3.22 14.79
CA CYS A 128 0.79 3.15 13.36
C CYS A 128 1.92 4.13 13.06
N ASP A 129 3.07 3.60 12.66
CA ASP A 129 4.28 4.39 12.47
C ASP A 129 4.64 4.57 11.00
N LEU A 130 4.18 3.66 10.16
CA LEU A 130 4.34 3.65 8.72
C LEU A 130 3.05 3.15 8.03
N ILE A 131 2.65 3.82 6.96
CA ILE A 131 1.69 3.29 5.97
C ILE A 131 2.38 3.33 4.61
N TYR A 132 2.50 2.16 3.96
CA TYR A 132 3.05 1.99 2.63
C TYR A 132 1.97 1.45 1.69
N LEU A 133 1.61 2.22 0.67
CA LEU A 133 0.55 1.89 -0.28
C LEU A 133 1.13 1.78 -1.70
N ASP A 134 0.99 0.60 -2.28
CA ASP A 134 1.32 0.27 -3.67
C ASP A 134 0.19 -0.63 -4.20
N ILE A 135 -0.93 0.00 -4.55
CA ILE A 135 -2.22 -0.64 -4.84
C ILE A 135 -2.85 -0.13 -6.14
N GLU A 136 -1.97 0.21 -7.08
CA GLU A 136 -2.30 0.44 -8.49
C GLU A 136 -3.38 1.51 -8.72
N GLY A 137 -3.32 2.59 -7.93
CA GLY A 137 -4.18 3.76 -8.08
C GLY A 137 -5.29 3.88 -7.04
N TYR A 138 -5.50 2.86 -6.17
CA TYR A 138 -6.53 2.89 -5.14
C TYR A 138 -6.08 3.59 -3.84
N GLU A 139 -4.91 4.21 -3.86
CA GLU A 139 -4.23 4.80 -2.68
C GLU A 139 -5.07 5.87 -1.98
N LEU A 140 -5.73 6.75 -2.75
CA LEU A 140 -6.57 7.80 -2.14
C LEU A 140 -7.76 7.21 -1.39
N ASN A 141 -8.34 6.12 -1.88
CA ASN A 141 -9.42 5.41 -1.19
C ASN A 141 -8.89 4.76 0.10
N ALA A 142 -7.75 4.08 0.06
CA ALA A 142 -7.12 3.52 1.24
C ALA A 142 -6.78 4.60 2.30
N LEU A 143 -6.24 5.74 1.87
CA LEU A 143 -5.96 6.88 2.75
C LEU A 143 -7.23 7.46 3.40
N LYS A 144 -8.35 7.55 2.67
CA LYS A 144 -9.64 8.00 3.23
C LYS A 144 -10.17 7.03 4.28
N GLY A 145 -10.00 5.71 4.08
CA GLY A 145 -10.38 4.70 5.07
C GLY A 145 -9.39 4.56 6.24
N ALA A 146 -8.33 5.35 6.25
CA ALA A 146 -7.31 5.42 7.29
C ALA A 146 -7.27 6.80 7.98
N GLU A 147 -8.27 7.64 7.79
CA GLU A 147 -8.22 9.05 8.20
C GLU A 147 -8.05 9.25 9.71
N MET A 148 -8.77 8.47 10.52
CA MET A 148 -8.65 8.52 11.98
C MET A 148 -7.28 7.99 12.44
N THR A 149 -6.84 6.89 11.86
CA THR A 149 -5.51 6.30 12.13
C THR A 149 -4.39 7.28 11.79
N ILE A 150 -4.46 7.92 10.63
CA ILE A 150 -3.49 8.94 10.18
C ILE A 150 -3.50 10.15 11.10
N SER A 151 -4.69 10.64 11.47
CA SER A 151 -4.83 11.78 12.39
C SER A 151 -4.25 11.49 13.77
N LYS A 152 -4.57 10.32 14.33
CA LYS A 152 -4.16 9.91 15.68
C LYS A 152 -2.68 9.61 15.80
N HIS A 153 -2.12 8.86 14.85
CA HIS A 153 -0.77 8.30 14.98
C HIS A 153 0.30 9.07 14.22
N ARG A 154 -0.11 9.87 13.21
CA ARG A 154 0.80 10.68 12.39
C ARG A 154 1.95 9.88 11.76
N PRO A 155 1.67 8.74 11.09
CA PRO A 155 2.69 7.89 10.51
C PRO A 155 3.47 8.58 9.40
N ILE A 156 4.64 8.05 9.05
CA ILE A 156 5.24 8.28 7.73
C ILE A 156 4.35 7.60 6.68
N LEU A 157 4.16 8.25 5.55
CA LEU A 157 3.39 7.70 4.44
C LEU A 157 4.29 7.53 3.21
N ALA A 158 4.26 6.36 2.61
CA ALA A 158 4.80 6.10 1.29
C ALA A 158 3.64 5.68 0.38
N VAL A 159 3.48 6.37 -0.73
CA VAL A 159 2.29 6.22 -1.57
C VAL A 159 2.73 6.18 -3.02
N GLU A 160 2.38 5.11 -3.73
CA GLU A 160 2.62 5.04 -5.15
C GLU A 160 1.80 6.12 -5.90
N CYS A 161 2.46 6.86 -6.75
CA CYS A 161 1.87 7.95 -7.54
C CYS A 161 2.16 7.78 -9.03
N ASN A 162 1.78 6.65 -9.61
CA ASN A 162 1.99 6.33 -11.03
C ASN A 162 0.94 6.96 -11.98
N GLY A 163 -0.20 7.41 -11.48
CA GLY A 163 -1.31 8.02 -12.24
C GLY A 163 -2.49 7.09 -12.46
N ASN A 164 -2.44 5.86 -11.96
CA ASN A 164 -3.51 4.87 -12.07
C ASN A 164 -4.78 5.30 -11.31
N GLY A 165 -4.70 6.23 -10.37
CA GLY A 165 -5.85 6.79 -9.65
C GLY A 165 -6.98 7.30 -10.54
N ARG A 166 -6.70 7.61 -11.80
CA ARG A 166 -7.73 8.03 -12.79
C ARG A 166 -8.82 6.96 -13.00
N HIS A 167 -8.50 5.69 -12.85
CA HIS A 167 -9.45 4.58 -12.92
C HIS A 167 -10.52 4.67 -11.83
N TYR A 168 -10.23 5.37 -10.74
CA TYR A 168 -11.09 5.55 -9.57
C TYR A 168 -11.59 6.99 -9.42
N GLY A 169 -11.52 7.77 -10.51
CA GLY A 169 -11.93 9.17 -10.50
C GLY A 169 -11.05 10.08 -9.64
N SER A 170 -9.81 9.65 -9.32
CA SER A 170 -8.87 10.44 -8.53
C SER A 170 -7.63 10.83 -9.35
N THR A 171 -7.06 11.96 -9.01
CA THR A 171 -5.86 12.49 -9.64
C THR A 171 -4.72 12.58 -8.63
N LYS A 172 -3.48 12.63 -9.13
CA LYS A 172 -2.31 12.90 -8.27
C LYS A 172 -2.45 14.22 -7.51
N GLN A 173 -3.09 15.21 -8.12
CA GLN A 173 -3.33 16.52 -7.51
C GLN A 173 -4.28 16.40 -6.32
N GLU A 174 -5.36 15.64 -6.47
CA GLU A 174 -6.32 15.42 -5.38
C GLU A 174 -5.70 14.65 -4.22
N LEU A 175 -4.93 13.59 -4.49
CA LEU A 175 -4.20 12.86 -3.46
C LEU A 175 -3.24 13.80 -2.70
N ARG A 176 -2.46 14.60 -3.41
CA ARG A 176 -1.54 15.57 -2.80
C ARG A 176 -2.27 16.66 -2.02
N ALA A 177 -3.39 17.15 -2.55
CA ALA A 177 -4.23 18.14 -1.86
C ALA A 177 -4.82 17.56 -0.58
N TRP A 178 -5.28 16.31 -0.61
CA TRP A 178 -5.81 15.59 0.55
C TRP A 178 -4.77 15.46 1.66
N LEU A 179 -3.54 15.05 1.31
CA LEU A 179 -2.42 14.94 2.25
C LEU A 179 -1.98 16.31 2.79
N LYS A 180 -1.91 17.33 1.94
CA LYS A 180 -1.57 18.70 2.35
C LYS A 180 -2.59 19.26 3.35
N ALA A 181 -3.89 19.03 3.12
CA ALA A 181 -4.95 19.45 4.04
C ALA A 181 -4.81 18.81 5.43
N ARG A 182 -4.20 17.60 5.51
CA ARG A 182 -3.90 16.87 6.75
C ARG A 182 -2.51 17.15 7.31
N LYS A 183 -1.89 18.25 6.85
CA LYS A 183 -0.56 18.71 7.29
C LYS A 183 0.54 17.67 7.05
N TYR A 184 0.52 17.04 5.88
CA TYR A 184 1.62 16.22 5.40
C TYR A 184 2.45 16.98 4.36
N LYS A 185 3.76 16.78 4.40
CA LYS A 185 4.73 17.36 3.45
C LYS A 185 5.41 16.23 2.69
N ALA A 186 5.42 16.32 1.36
CA ALA A 186 6.25 15.46 0.53
C ALA A 186 7.74 15.77 0.79
N ILE A 187 8.53 14.73 1.06
CA ILE A 187 9.97 14.87 1.35
C ILE A 187 10.85 14.23 0.30
N LYS A 188 10.35 13.25 -0.43
CA LYS A 188 11.12 12.54 -1.46
C LYS A 188 10.17 11.84 -2.44
N ARG A 189 10.67 11.62 -3.66
CA ARG A 189 10.10 10.69 -4.64
C ARG A 189 11.15 9.68 -5.04
N ILE A 190 10.81 8.37 -4.96
CA ILE A 190 11.70 7.27 -5.30
C ILE A 190 10.90 6.26 -6.10
N HIS A 191 11.31 5.98 -7.34
CA HIS A 191 10.75 4.95 -8.22
C HIS A 191 9.21 4.95 -8.41
N GLY A 192 8.56 6.10 -8.29
CA GLY A 192 7.10 6.20 -8.38
C GLY A 192 6.43 6.52 -7.05
N ASP A 193 7.06 6.19 -5.92
CA ASP A 193 6.54 6.46 -4.59
C ASP A 193 6.82 7.89 -4.15
N ASP A 194 5.79 8.62 -3.79
CA ASP A 194 5.88 9.89 -3.08
C ASP A 194 5.89 9.61 -1.57
N ILE A 195 6.92 10.11 -0.87
CA ILE A 195 7.10 9.89 0.57
C ILE A 195 6.75 11.17 1.31
N TYR A 196 5.91 11.02 2.34
CA TYR A 196 5.38 12.14 3.13
C TYR A 196 5.70 11.99 4.61
N THR A 197 5.99 13.11 5.24
CA THR A 197 6.13 13.22 6.70
C THR A 197 5.06 14.15 7.24
N PRO A 198 4.52 13.87 8.44
CA PRO A 198 3.64 14.82 9.12
C PRO A 198 4.41 16.10 9.48
N LEU A 199 3.77 17.23 9.29
CA LEU A 199 4.28 18.49 9.84
C LEU A 199 4.03 18.53 11.35
N PRO A 200 4.93 19.16 12.13
CA PRO A 200 4.69 19.35 13.56
C PRO A 200 3.40 20.11 13.79
N GLU A 201 2.68 19.76 14.82
CA GLU A 201 1.57 20.59 15.30
C GLU A 201 2.15 21.90 15.80
N ARG A 202 1.59 23.02 15.34
CA ARG A 202 1.95 24.31 15.93
C ARG A 202 1.40 24.32 17.35
N THR A 203 2.29 24.29 18.32
CA THR A 203 2.00 24.59 19.74
C THR A 203 1.49 25.99 19.87
#